data_faef46e196fd94fe2fc7ce1cb03c1255
#
_entry.id   faef46e196fd94fe2fc7ce1cb03c1255
#
_cell.length_a   1.000
_cell.length_b   1.000
_cell.length_c   1.000
_cell.angle_alpha   90.00
_cell.angle_beta   90.00
_cell.angle_gamma   90.00
#
_symmetry.space_group_name_H-M   'P 1'
#
loop_
_entity.id
_entity.type
_entity.pdbx_description
1 polymer ?
#
loop_
_entity_poly.entity_id
_entity_poly.type
_entity_poly.pdbx_seq_one_letter_code
_entity_poly.pdbx_strand_id
1 'polypeptide(L)'
;MLFSIQSEGMNELIRGMEKLPEKAEKVAAEALYEGAGIVADKVSAAVNGIATEPFKYATGGRTRKPSPEEKALVAGAKHGVAKFRKNGVSVQTSVGYQNAGYGTINGKTKPIPQIANAINSGTSFMQKQPFMRKAFSQSKGPAQAAIEAGIKAREDELTPD
;
A
#
# COMPACT_ATOMS: atom_id res chain seq x y z
N MET A 1 7.67 -3.57 -1.63
CA MET A 1 7.84 -2.54 -0.60
C MET A 1 6.68 -2.67 0.38
N LEU A 2 6.98 -2.98 1.60
CA LEU A 2 6.01 -2.99 2.69
C LEU A 2 5.90 -1.56 3.23
N PHE A 3 4.70 -1.00 3.20
CA PHE A 3 4.42 0.27 3.84
C PHE A 3 3.70 0.00 5.16
N SER A 4 4.28 0.42 6.26
CA SER A 4 3.67 0.36 7.58
C SER A 4 3.19 1.76 7.96
N ILE A 5 1.90 1.90 8.27
CA ILE A 5 1.37 3.12 8.85
C ILE A 5 1.60 3.01 10.36
N GLN A 6 2.66 3.66 10.84
CA GLN A 6 2.91 3.84 12.26
C GLN A 6 2.83 5.33 12.60
N SER A 7 2.00 5.69 13.55
CA SER A 7 2.01 7.01 14.15
C SER A 7 2.28 6.89 15.65
N GLU A 8 3.07 7.80 16.21
CA GLU A 8 3.39 7.80 17.64
C GLU A 8 2.12 7.96 18.50
N GLY A 9 1.15 8.77 18.09
CA GLY A 9 -0.13 8.91 18.78
C GLY A 9 -0.97 7.65 18.77
N MET A 10 -0.82 6.80 17.75
CA MET A 10 -1.52 5.52 17.65
C MET A 10 -0.94 4.48 18.62
N ASN A 11 0.36 4.52 18.90
CA ASN A 11 0.98 3.63 19.87
C ASN A 11 0.49 3.90 21.30
N GLU A 12 0.28 5.15 21.66
CA GLU A 12 -0.31 5.51 22.96
C GLU A 12 -1.77 5.07 23.08
N LEU A 13 -2.53 5.24 22.00
CA LEU A 13 -3.92 4.80 21.92
C LEU A 13 -4.02 3.26 22.02
N ILE A 14 -3.18 2.54 21.31
CA ILE A 14 -3.10 1.08 21.37
C ILE A 14 -2.70 0.59 22.77
N ARG A 15 -1.76 1.25 23.45
CA ARG A 15 -1.40 0.94 24.84
C ARG A 15 -2.57 1.17 25.80
N GLY A 16 -3.38 2.19 25.57
CA GLY A 16 -4.63 2.40 26.32
C GLY A 16 -5.65 1.29 26.11
N MET A 17 -5.60 0.61 24.95
CA MET A 17 -6.50 -0.48 24.55
C MET A 17 -6.02 -1.87 24.99
N GLU A 18 -4.81 -2.04 25.51
CA GLU A 18 -4.29 -3.33 25.97
C GLU A 18 -5.12 -3.96 27.12
N LYS A 19 -5.90 -3.16 27.83
CA LYS A 19 -6.80 -3.60 28.91
C LYS A 19 -8.13 -4.18 28.41
N LEU A 20 -8.44 -4.06 27.12
CA LEU A 20 -9.67 -4.54 26.48
C LEU A 20 -9.36 -5.32 25.19
N PRO A 21 -8.73 -6.51 25.28
CA PRO A 21 -7.97 -7.07 24.15
C PRO A 21 -8.80 -7.34 22.89
N GLU A 22 -9.99 -7.92 23.00
CA GLU A 22 -10.75 -8.31 21.79
C GLU A 22 -11.50 -7.15 21.12
N LYS A 23 -12.23 -6.35 21.89
CA LYS A 23 -12.98 -5.20 21.36
C LYS A 23 -12.02 -4.14 20.82
N ALA A 24 -10.94 -3.86 21.53
CA ALA A 24 -9.92 -2.92 21.11
C ALA A 24 -9.20 -3.35 19.83
N GLU A 25 -8.89 -4.63 19.69
CA GLU A 25 -8.27 -5.18 18.48
C GLU A 25 -9.20 -5.01 17.27
N LYS A 26 -10.49 -5.29 17.41
CA LYS A 26 -11.47 -5.12 16.35
C LYS A 26 -11.57 -3.65 15.92
N VAL A 27 -11.72 -2.74 16.86
CA VAL A 27 -11.81 -1.29 16.59
C VAL A 27 -10.55 -0.78 15.90
N ALA A 28 -9.37 -1.16 16.38
CA ALA A 28 -8.09 -0.80 15.75
C ALA A 28 -7.97 -1.37 14.35
N ALA A 29 -8.37 -2.63 14.13
CA ALA A 29 -8.33 -3.27 12.82
C ALA A 29 -9.26 -2.58 11.82
N GLU A 30 -10.49 -2.25 12.20
CA GLU A 30 -11.43 -1.56 11.32
C GLU A 30 -10.94 -0.14 10.96
N ALA A 31 -10.44 0.61 11.93
CA ALA A 31 -9.89 1.94 11.70
C ALA A 31 -8.65 1.90 10.78
N LEU A 32 -7.74 0.96 11.01
CA LEU A 32 -6.57 0.74 10.15
C LEU A 32 -6.96 0.35 8.74
N TYR A 33 -8.02 -0.45 8.58
CA TYR A 33 -8.52 -0.84 7.28
C TYR A 33 -9.05 0.37 6.50
N GLU A 34 -9.78 1.27 7.16
CA GLU A 34 -10.26 2.53 6.56
C GLU A 34 -9.09 3.40 6.09
N GLY A 35 -8.08 3.58 6.95
CA GLY A 35 -6.86 4.33 6.60
C GLY A 35 -6.07 3.69 5.46
N ALA A 36 -5.93 2.37 5.47
CA ALA A 36 -5.27 1.62 4.40
C ALA A 36 -6.02 1.73 3.07
N GLY A 37 -7.35 1.81 3.09
CA GLY A 37 -8.18 2.05 1.91
C GLY A 37 -7.83 3.37 1.22
N ILE A 38 -7.64 4.44 1.99
CA ILE A 38 -7.22 5.75 1.46
C ILE A 38 -5.85 5.66 0.77
N VAL A 39 -4.91 4.95 1.37
CA VAL A 39 -3.58 4.72 0.76
C VAL A 39 -3.72 3.92 -0.53
N ALA A 40 -4.51 2.86 -0.53
CA ALA A 40 -4.76 2.01 -1.70
C ALA A 40 -5.36 2.80 -2.86
N ASP A 41 -6.35 3.66 -2.60
CA ASP A 41 -6.97 4.52 -3.60
C ASP A 41 -5.96 5.51 -4.20
N LYS A 42 -5.08 6.06 -3.38
CA LYS A 42 -4.01 6.95 -3.87
C LYS A 42 -2.98 6.21 -4.73
N VAL A 43 -2.64 4.98 -4.38
CA VAL A 43 -1.77 4.13 -5.21
C VAL A 43 -2.42 3.84 -6.55
N SER A 44 -3.71 3.46 -6.58
CA SER A 44 -4.48 3.24 -7.81
C SER A 44 -4.49 4.49 -8.70
N ALA A 45 -4.76 5.64 -8.12
CA ALA A 45 -4.78 6.90 -8.87
C ALA A 45 -3.38 7.26 -9.42
N ALA A 46 -2.33 7.00 -8.65
CA ALA A 46 -0.95 7.31 -9.05
C ALA A 46 -0.47 6.48 -10.24
N VAL A 47 -1.00 5.28 -10.46
CA VAL A 47 -0.67 4.45 -11.63
C VAL A 47 -1.00 5.18 -12.93
N ASN A 48 -2.07 5.97 -12.96
CA ASN A 48 -2.47 6.73 -14.15
C ASN A 48 -1.39 7.72 -14.61
N GLY A 49 -0.60 8.23 -13.68
CA GLY A 49 0.50 9.17 -13.95
C GLY A 49 1.79 8.53 -14.45
N ILE A 50 1.88 7.21 -14.55
CA ILE A 50 3.07 6.52 -15.05
C ILE A 50 3.22 6.79 -16.54
N ALA A 51 4.36 7.39 -16.93
CA ALA A 51 4.70 7.62 -18.31
C ALA A 51 5.16 6.32 -18.97
N THR A 52 4.68 6.05 -20.17
CA THR A 52 4.96 4.83 -20.93
C THR A 52 5.63 5.11 -22.26
N GLU A 53 6.27 4.11 -22.83
CA GLU A 53 6.75 4.07 -24.22
C GLU A 53 6.53 2.66 -24.79
N PRO A 54 6.45 2.50 -26.13
CA PRO A 54 6.35 1.20 -26.73
C PRO A 54 7.46 0.26 -26.23
N PHE A 55 7.10 -1.01 -26.01
CA PHE A 55 8.09 -1.98 -25.50
C PHE A 55 9.32 -2.03 -26.39
N LYS A 56 10.48 -1.91 -25.76
CA LYS A 56 11.80 -2.13 -26.38
C LYS A 56 12.74 -2.69 -25.32
N TYR A 57 13.74 -3.41 -25.76
CA TYR A 57 14.81 -3.80 -24.87
C TYR A 57 15.72 -2.61 -24.56
N ALA A 58 16.12 -2.48 -23.31
CA ALA A 58 17.13 -1.48 -22.93
C ALA A 58 18.49 -1.87 -23.53
N THR A 59 19.11 -0.97 -24.22
CA THR A 59 20.40 -1.18 -24.89
C THR A 59 21.37 -0.05 -24.53
N GLY A 60 22.68 -0.35 -24.56
CA GLY A 60 23.70 0.67 -24.36
C GLY A 60 23.68 1.37 -23.00
N GLY A 61 23.27 0.68 -21.94
CA GLY A 61 23.21 1.26 -20.59
C GLY A 61 22.11 2.29 -20.37
N ARG A 62 21.21 2.47 -21.34
CA ARG A 62 20.05 3.37 -21.21
C ARG A 62 18.85 2.64 -20.62
N THR A 63 18.19 3.28 -19.69
CA THR A 63 16.90 2.79 -19.16
C THR A 63 15.76 3.13 -20.14
N ARG A 64 14.72 2.29 -20.14
CA ARG A 64 13.46 2.53 -20.85
C ARG A 64 12.32 2.91 -19.89
N LYS A 65 11.28 3.52 -20.38
CA LYS A 65 10.02 3.63 -19.65
C LYS A 65 9.29 2.28 -19.68
N PRO A 66 8.36 2.02 -18.74
CA PRO A 66 7.48 0.86 -18.85
C PRO A 66 6.64 0.92 -20.12
N SER A 67 6.27 -0.24 -20.63
CA SER A 67 5.34 -0.30 -21.76
C SER A 67 3.90 -0.06 -21.31
N PRO A 68 2.98 0.27 -22.23
CA PRO A 68 1.55 0.36 -21.92
C PRO A 68 0.99 -0.93 -21.31
N GLU A 69 1.48 -2.10 -21.75
CA GLU A 69 1.09 -3.41 -21.24
C GLU A 69 1.57 -3.60 -19.79
N GLU A 70 2.80 -3.22 -19.47
CA GLU A 70 3.35 -3.27 -18.10
C GLU A 70 2.54 -2.36 -17.16
N LYS A 71 2.21 -1.16 -17.60
CA LYS A 71 1.34 -0.23 -16.86
C LYS A 71 -0.06 -0.82 -16.67
N ALA A 72 -0.65 -1.42 -17.72
CA ALA A 72 -1.98 -2.02 -17.64
C ALA A 72 -2.04 -3.19 -16.65
N LEU A 73 -1.00 -4.01 -16.59
CA LEU A 73 -0.91 -5.09 -15.59
C LEU A 73 -0.90 -4.54 -14.16
N VAL A 74 -0.15 -3.49 -13.91
CA VAL A 74 -0.11 -2.83 -12.59
C VAL A 74 -1.44 -2.13 -12.28
N ALA A 75 -2.06 -1.48 -13.25
CA ALA A 75 -3.36 -0.82 -13.09
C ALA A 75 -4.51 -1.81 -12.84
N GLY A 76 -4.48 -2.97 -13.49
CA GLY A 76 -5.49 -4.02 -13.33
C GLY A 76 -5.27 -4.90 -12.10
N ALA A 77 -4.13 -4.82 -11.47
CA ALA A 77 -3.80 -5.62 -10.31
C ALA A 77 -4.56 -5.15 -9.06
N LYS A 78 -5.11 -6.11 -8.34
CA LYS A 78 -5.66 -5.85 -7.01
C LYS A 78 -4.49 -5.67 -6.04
N HIS A 79 -4.17 -4.42 -5.70
CA HIS A 79 -3.35 -4.16 -4.54
C HIS A 79 -4.26 -4.29 -3.31
N GLY A 80 -3.95 -5.27 -2.48
CA GLY A 80 -4.73 -5.60 -1.30
C GLY A 80 -4.18 -4.93 -0.05
N VAL A 81 -5.05 -4.79 0.91
CA VAL A 81 -4.66 -4.58 2.30
C VAL A 81 -4.27 -5.96 2.84
N ALA A 82 -3.04 -6.11 3.31
CA ALA A 82 -2.60 -7.37 3.90
C ALA A 82 -3.38 -7.65 5.18
N LYS A 83 -3.54 -8.93 5.51
CA LYS A 83 -4.15 -9.34 6.78
C LYS A 83 -3.41 -8.68 7.96
N PHE A 84 -4.18 -8.25 8.93
CA PHE A 84 -3.64 -7.72 10.17
C PHE A 84 -2.70 -8.73 10.84
N ARG A 85 -1.56 -8.24 11.27
CA ARG A 85 -0.67 -9.00 12.13
C ARG A 85 -0.69 -8.37 13.52
N LYS A 86 -0.97 -9.19 14.52
CA LYS A 86 -0.81 -8.82 15.93
C LYS A 86 0.60 -9.20 16.35
N ASN A 87 1.35 -8.23 16.79
CA ASN A 87 2.70 -8.45 17.33
C ASN A 87 2.73 -8.00 18.78
N GLY A 88 1.97 -8.69 19.64
CA GLY A 88 1.88 -8.45 21.09
C GLY A 88 1.39 -7.04 21.49
N VAL A 89 1.91 -5.99 20.87
CA VAL A 89 1.73 -4.57 21.26
C VAL A 89 1.20 -3.72 20.11
N SER A 90 1.17 -4.21 18.87
CA SER A 90 0.76 -3.42 17.71
C SER A 90 -0.09 -4.21 16.72
N VAL A 91 -1.07 -3.53 16.13
CA VAL A 91 -1.81 -4.02 14.97
C VAL A 91 -1.22 -3.37 13.73
N GLN A 92 -0.85 -4.15 12.75
CA GLN A 92 -0.22 -3.68 11.53
C GLN A 92 -0.97 -4.15 10.29
N THR A 93 -1.01 -3.30 9.28
CA THR A 93 -1.45 -3.66 7.95
C THR A 93 -0.48 -3.09 6.92
N SER A 94 -0.54 -3.61 5.71
CA SER A 94 0.26 -3.10 4.60
C SER A 94 -0.58 -2.96 3.34
N VAL A 95 -0.23 -1.99 2.52
CA VAL A 95 -0.83 -1.78 1.20
C VAL A 95 0.24 -2.04 0.14
N GLY A 96 -0.08 -2.88 -0.84
CA GLY A 96 0.86 -3.19 -1.90
C GLY A 96 0.37 -4.28 -2.84
N TYR A 97 1.26 -4.71 -3.72
CA TYR A 97 0.98 -5.67 -4.79
C TYR A 97 1.32 -7.12 -4.45
N GLN A 98 1.49 -7.49 -3.18
CA GLN A 98 1.99 -8.80 -2.75
C GLN A 98 1.18 -9.98 -3.28
N ASN A 99 -0.11 -9.80 -3.50
CA ASN A 99 -1.04 -10.83 -3.98
C ASN A 99 -1.60 -10.53 -5.37
N ALA A 100 -0.90 -9.73 -6.16
CA ALA A 100 -1.38 -9.28 -7.46
C ALA A 100 -1.28 -10.34 -8.57
N GLY A 101 -0.61 -11.46 -8.31
CA GLY A 101 -0.46 -12.54 -9.29
C GLY A 101 0.63 -12.30 -10.32
N TYR A 102 0.44 -12.86 -11.52
CA TYR A 102 1.40 -12.86 -12.61
C TYR A 102 0.81 -12.22 -13.87
N GLY A 103 1.66 -11.63 -14.67
CA GLY A 103 1.31 -11.09 -15.98
C GLY A 103 2.32 -11.49 -17.04
N THR A 104 1.88 -11.57 -18.29
CA THR A 104 2.73 -11.95 -19.43
C THR A 104 2.97 -10.75 -20.32
N ILE A 105 4.24 -10.46 -20.60
CA ILE A 105 4.70 -9.40 -21.49
C ILE A 105 5.72 -10.00 -22.45
N ASN A 106 5.49 -9.83 -23.73
CA ASN A 106 6.34 -10.39 -24.79
C ASN A 106 6.65 -11.89 -24.58
N GLY A 107 5.64 -12.69 -24.25
CA GLY A 107 5.79 -14.13 -24.03
C GLY A 107 6.49 -14.52 -22.74
N LYS A 108 6.90 -13.56 -21.90
CA LYS A 108 7.54 -13.81 -20.60
C LYS A 108 6.57 -13.51 -19.47
N THR A 109 6.33 -14.50 -18.62
CA THR A 109 5.50 -14.35 -17.42
C THR A 109 6.34 -13.86 -16.25
N LYS A 110 5.88 -12.80 -15.60
CA LYS A 110 6.53 -12.20 -14.43
C LYS A 110 5.53 -11.91 -13.33
N PRO A 111 5.94 -11.94 -12.05
CA PRO A 111 5.09 -11.49 -10.96
C PRO A 111 4.77 -10.00 -11.11
N ILE A 112 3.51 -9.61 -10.97
CA ILE A 112 3.09 -8.21 -11.03
C ILE A 112 3.75 -7.36 -9.94
N PRO A 113 3.95 -7.85 -8.70
CA PRO A 113 4.73 -7.12 -7.68
C PRO A 113 6.14 -6.75 -8.15
N GLN A 114 6.80 -7.61 -8.90
CA GLN A 114 8.12 -7.34 -9.46
C GLN A 114 8.07 -6.21 -10.50
N ILE A 115 7.07 -6.21 -11.36
CA ILE A 115 6.86 -5.16 -12.37
C ILE A 115 6.59 -3.81 -11.67
N ALA A 116 5.68 -3.78 -10.70
CA ALA A 116 5.36 -2.59 -9.93
C ALA A 116 6.58 -2.03 -9.19
N ASN A 117 7.38 -2.90 -8.58
CA ASN A 117 8.59 -2.50 -7.89
C ASN A 117 9.68 -1.97 -8.86
N ALA A 118 9.83 -2.58 -10.02
CA ALA A 118 10.74 -2.11 -11.06
C ALA A 118 10.38 -0.69 -11.54
N ILE A 119 9.10 -0.40 -11.73
CA ILE A 119 8.63 0.94 -12.09
C ILE A 119 8.87 1.93 -10.94
N ASN A 120 8.49 1.57 -9.72
CA ASN A 120 8.58 2.46 -8.56
C ASN A 120 10.01 2.80 -8.17
N SER A 121 10.89 1.83 -8.15
CA SER A 121 12.27 1.96 -7.66
C SER A 121 13.30 2.12 -8.78
N GLY A 122 12.94 1.77 -10.00
CA GLY A 122 13.85 1.69 -11.13
C GLY A 122 14.74 0.44 -11.08
N THR A 123 15.34 0.11 -12.20
CA THR A 123 16.32 -0.96 -12.37
C THR A 123 17.40 -0.50 -13.34
N SER A 124 18.39 -1.35 -13.62
CA SER A 124 19.41 -1.06 -14.65
C SER A 124 18.83 -0.89 -16.06
N PHE A 125 17.61 -1.38 -16.30
CA PHE A 125 16.92 -1.31 -17.60
C PHE A 125 15.62 -0.50 -17.58
N MET A 126 15.04 -0.21 -16.39
CA MET A 126 13.79 0.53 -16.27
C MET A 126 13.97 1.85 -15.54
N GLN A 127 13.45 2.91 -16.15
CA GLN A 127 13.47 4.25 -15.56
C GLN A 127 12.60 4.29 -14.30
N LYS A 128 13.15 4.86 -13.23
CA LYS A 128 12.45 5.05 -11.96
C LYS A 128 11.30 6.02 -12.10
N GLN A 129 10.11 5.58 -11.70
CA GLN A 129 8.91 6.42 -11.56
C GLN A 129 8.25 6.08 -10.22
N PRO A 130 8.54 6.80 -9.14
CA PRO A 130 8.19 6.42 -7.76
C PRO A 130 6.72 6.69 -7.44
N PHE A 131 5.80 6.08 -8.17
CA PHE A 131 4.35 6.30 -8.02
C PHE A 131 3.81 5.84 -6.66
N MET A 132 4.24 4.69 -6.15
CA MET A 132 3.84 4.22 -4.82
C MET A 132 4.36 5.13 -3.72
N ARG A 133 5.64 5.51 -3.79
CA ARG A 133 6.25 6.39 -2.78
C ARG A 133 5.56 7.75 -2.72
N LYS A 134 5.21 8.33 -3.88
CA LYS A 134 4.45 9.58 -3.96
C LYS A 134 3.05 9.42 -3.36
N ALA A 135 2.35 8.33 -3.71
CA ALA A 135 1.03 8.04 -3.18
C ALA A 135 1.05 7.88 -1.65
N PHE A 136 2.02 7.16 -1.10
CA PHE A 136 2.19 7.00 0.34
C PHE A 136 2.46 8.33 1.04
N SER A 137 3.36 9.14 0.50
CA SER A 137 3.66 10.46 1.04
C SER A 137 2.43 11.38 1.07
N GLN A 138 1.63 11.38 0.00
CA GLN A 138 0.43 12.21 -0.12
C GLN A 138 -0.75 11.70 0.74
N SER A 139 -0.82 10.41 0.99
CA SER A 139 -1.92 9.78 1.73
C SER A 139 -1.67 9.65 3.23
N LYS A 140 -0.45 9.88 3.71
CA LYS A 140 -0.09 9.70 5.13
C LYS A 140 -0.99 10.51 6.07
N GLY A 141 -1.15 11.80 5.82
CA GLY A 141 -2.00 12.69 6.63
C GLY A 141 -3.48 12.29 6.59
N PRO A 142 -4.11 12.19 5.41
CA PRO A 142 -5.49 11.74 5.28
C PRO A 142 -5.76 10.35 5.89
N ALA A 143 -4.85 9.40 5.71
CA ALA A 143 -4.98 8.06 6.28
C ALA A 143 -4.92 8.08 7.80
N GLN A 144 -3.99 8.84 8.37
CA GLN A 144 -3.87 9.01 9.82
C GLN A 144 -5.13 9.66 10.40
N ALA A 145 -5.64 10.72 9.78
CA ALA A 145 -6.88 11.37 10.20
C ALA A 145 -8.08 10.42 10.14
N ALA A 146 -8.18 9.58 9.12
CA ALA A 146 -9.24 8.57 9.00
C ALA A 146 -9.15 7.51 10.11
N ILE A 147 -7.93 7.06 10.46
CA ILE A 147 -7.71 6.10 11.54
C ILE A 147 -8.13 6.70 12.88
N GLU A 148 -7.72 7.92 13.18
CA GLU A 148 -8.09 8.64 14.40
C GLU A 148 -9.60 8.85 14.51
N ALA A 149 -10.24 9.29 13.41
CA ALA A 149 -11.69 9.45 13.34
C ALA A 149 -12.44 8.12 13.51
N GLY A 150 -11.93 7.04 12.89
CA GLY A 150 -12.50 5.70 13.00
C GLY A 150 -12.45 5.15 14.42
N ILE A 151 -11.36 5.37 15.13
CA ILE A 151 -11.23 4.98 16.54
C ILE A 151 -12.17 5.81 17.41
N LYS A 152 -12.19 7.12 17.23
CA LYS A 152 -13.05 8.04 17.99
C LYS A 152 -14.53 7.74 17.81
N ALA A 153 -14.95 7.39 16.58
CA ALA A 153 -16.34 7.02 16.31
C ALA A 153 -16.78 5.73 17.02
N ARG A 154 -15.82 4.90 17.46
CA ARG A 154 -16.06 3.61 18.14
C ARG A 154 -15.61 3.63 19.61
N GLU A 155 -15.36 4.81 20.18
CA GLU A 155 -14.96 4.94 21.59
C GLU A 155 -15.99 4.30 22.55
N ASP A 156 -17.29 4.41 22.23
CA ASP A 156 -18.36 3.78 23.02
C ASP A 156 -18.28 2.25 23.05
N GLU A 157 -17.71 1.63 22.04
CA GLU A 157 -17.48 0.18 22.01
C GLU A 157 -16.33 -0.24 22.93
N LEU A 158 -15.45 0.71 23.28
CA LEU A 158 -14.27 0.50 24.11
C LEU A 158 -14.52 0.74 25.60
N THR A 159 -15.60 1.47 25.96
CA THR A 159 -15.98 1.72 27.34
C THR A 159 -16.64 0.45 27.90
N PRO A 160 -16.18 -0.11 29.03
CA PRO A 160 -16.89 -1.16 29.72
C PRO A 160 -18.18 -0.61 30.32
N ASP A 161 -19.27 -1.39 30.22
CA ASP A 161 -20.52 -1.17 30.94
C ASP A 161 -20.30 -1.14 32.46
#